data_e365ddc930ab4e309448c5670e63a4c5
#
_entry.id   e365ddc930ab4e309448c5670e63a4c5
#
_cell.length_a   1.000
_cell.length_b   1.000
_cell.length_c   1.000
_cell.angle_alpha   90.00
_cell.angle_beta   90.00
_cell.angle_gamma   90.00
#
_symmetry.space_group_name_H-M   'P 1'
#
loop_
_entity.id
_entity.type
_entity.pdbx_description
1 polymer ?
#
loop_
_entity_poly.entity_id
_entity_poly.type
_entity_poly.pdbx_seq_one_letter_code
_entity_poly.pdbx_strand_id
1 'polypeptide(L)'
;EMLRSLVGSEMCIRDRLEEVAAILGDKVELLSLNDIDCHTDIPETAETLEGNALLKSSFIYRNYQLDCFADDTGLEVEALNGAPGVYSARYAEGEGHDAQANMRKLLHELEGKENRKAQFRTAISLILDGKEYLFEGVIKGEIIKEKRGDSGFGYDPIFKPEGYEQTFAELGNEIKNKISHRALAVQKLCEFLQR
;
A
#
# COMPACT_ATOMS: atom_id res chain seq x y z
N GLU A 1 -15.90 -29.11 1.50
CA GLU A 1 -15.87 -27.62 1.49
C GLU A 1 -15.13 -27.20 0.22
N MET A 2 -15.79 -26.45 -0.67
CA MET A 2 -15.11 -25.94 -1.86
C MET A 2 -14.06 -24.91 -1.45
N LEU A 3 -12.84 -25.09 -1.92
CA LEU A 3 -11.76 -24.12 -1.77
C LEU A 3 -12.21 -22.80 -2.42
N ARG A 4 -12.17 -21.70 -1.69
CA ARG A 4 -12.54 -20.39 -2.22
C ARG A 4 -11.30 -19.76 -2.88
N SER A 5 -11.41 -19.39 -4.14
CA SER A 5 -10.34 -18.67 -4.84
C SER A 5 -10.47 -17.18 -4.61
N LEU A 6 -9.36 -16.52 -4.30
CA LEU A 6 -9.28 -15.08 -4.06
C LEU A 6 -8.12 -14.48 -4.87
N VAL A 7 -8.42 -13.50 -5.71
CA VAL A 7 -7.41 -12.83 -6.55
C VAL A 7 -6.86 -11.60 -5.85
N GLY A 8 -5.54 -11.50 -5.79
CA GLY A 8 -4.83 -10.32 -5.29
C GLY A 8 -4.18 -9.50 -6.40
N SER A 9 -4.28 -8.17 -6.35
CA SER A 9 -3.65 -7.29 -7.34
C SER A 9 -2.13 -7.20 -7.18
N GLU A 10 -1.42 -7.02 -8.30
CA GLU A 10 0.04 -7.14 -8.39
C GLU A 10 0.89 -6.09 -7.65
N MET A 11 0.33 -4.97 -7.26
CA MET A 11 1.14 -3.92 -6.61
C MET A 11 1.71 -4.33 -5.25
N CYS A 12 1.34 -5.48 -4.75
CA CYS A 12 1.86 -6.05 -3.52
C CYS A 12 2.34 -7.49 -3.58
N ILE A 13 2.79 -7.88 -4.73
CA ILE A 13 3.83 -8.84 -5.02
C ILE A 13 3.91 -10.11 -4.15
N ARG A 14 4.31 -11.16 -4.83
CA ARG A 14 4.68 -12.51 -4.41
C ARG A 14 4.88 -12.71 -2.91
N ASP A 15 5.71 -11.89 -2.27
CA ASP A 15 6.02 -12.01 -0.84
C ASP A 15 4.80 -11.82 0.08
N ARG A 16 3.78 -11.10 -0.37
CA ARG A 16 2.57 -10.83 0.44
C ARG A 16 1.41 -11.73 0.14
N LEU A 17 1.27 -12.18 -1.09
CA LEU A 17 0.38 -13.29 -1.38
C LEU A 17 0.82 -14.51 -0.58
N GLU A 18 2.13 -14.74 -0.46
CA GLU A 18 2.71 -15.79 0.38
C GLU A 18 2.42 -15.55 1.87
N GLU A 19 2.53 -14.31 2.36
CA GLU A 19 2.20 -13.95 3.74
C GLU A 19 0.71 -14.14 4.03
N VAL A 20 -0.16 -13.65 3.14
CA VAL A 20 -1.62 -13.86 3.24
C VAL A 20 -1.96 -15.34 3.16
N ALA A 21 -1.33 -16.10 2.25
CA ALA A 21 -1.51 -17.54 2.12
C ALA A 21 -1.09 -18.27 3.40
N ALA A 22 0.04 -17.89 4.00
CA ALA A 22 0.51 -18.48 5.24
C ALA A 22 -0.47 -18.26 6.42
N ILE A 23 -1.13 -17.10 6.45
CA ILE A 23 -2.12 -16.77 7.49
C ILE A 23 -3.46 -17.50 7.26
N LEU A 24 -3.92 -17.55 6.00
CA LEU A 24 -5.22 -18.14 5.67
C LEU A 24 -5.19 -19.67 5.56
N GLY A 25 -4.01 -20.24 5.35
CA GLY A 25 -3.82 -21.69 5.21
C GLY A 25 -4.60 -22.27 4.02
N ASP A 26 -5.00 -23.53 4.15
CA ASP A 26 -5.67 -24.29 3.07
C ASP A 26 -7.15 -23.92 2.84
N LYS A 27 -7.64 -22.86 3.49
CA LYS A 27 -9.05 -22.45 3.39
C LYS A 27 -9.35 -21.61 2.15
N VAL A 28 -8.32 -20.93 1.64
CA VAL A 28 -8.44 -20.01 0.51
C VAL A 28 -7.30 -20.26 -0.47
N GLU A 29 -7.63 -20.41 -1.73
CA GLU A 29 -6.66 -20.41 -2.82
C GLU A 29 -6.38 -18.98 -3.25
N LEU A 30 -5.15 -18.52 -3.11
CA LEU A 30 -4.75 -17.20 -3.57
C LEU A 30 -4.22 -17.26 -5.00
N LEU A 31 -4.78 -16.41 -5.84
CA LEU A 31 -4.40 -16.25 -7.24
C LEU A 31 -3.80 -14.86 -7.46
N SER A 32 -2.73 -14.81 -8.24
CA SER A 32 -2.18 -13.55 -8.74
C SER A 32 -2.93 -13.11 -10.01
N LEU A 33 -2.70 -11.87 -10.46
CA LEU A 33 -3.21 -11.41 -11.75
C LEU A 33 -2.66 -12.25 -12.92
N ASN A 34 -1.42 -12.73 -12.81
CA ASN A 34 -0.84 -13.62 -13.81
C ASN A 34 -1.57 -14.97 -13.89
N ASP A 35 -2.00 -15.52 -12.76
CA ASP A 35 -2.71 -16.79 -12.70
C ASP A 35 -4.07 -16.73 -13.42
N ILE A 36 -4.68 -15.56 -13.48
CA ILE A 36 -5.94 -15.31 -14.22
C ILE A 36 -5.73 -14.66 -15.58
N ASP A 37 -4.49 -14.61 -16.07
CA ASP A 37 -4.11 -14.01 -17.36
C ASP A 37 -4.57 -12.53 -17.51
N CYS A 38 -4.53 -11.78 -16.41
CA CYS A 38 -4.84 -10.36 -16.39
C CYS A 38 -3.55 -9.54 -16.55
N HIS A 39 -3.37 -8.95 -17.72
CA HIS A 39 -2.21 -8.10 -18.05
C HIS A 39 -2.61 -6.65 -18.33
N THR A 40 -3.85 -6.30 -18.00
CA THR A 40 -4.37 -4.95 -18.20
C THR A 40 -3.86 -4.02 -17.09
N ASP A 41 -3.27 -2.91 -17.50
CA ASP A 41 -2.96 -1.80 -16.59
C ASP A 41 -4.27 -1.11 -16.21
N ILE A 42 -4.64 -1.19 -14.93
CA ILE A 42 -5.89 -0.63 -14.42
C ILE A 42 -5.63 0.83 -14.02
N PRO A 43 -6.26 1.82 -14.70
CA PRO A 43 -6.02 3.22 -14.40
C PRO A 43 -6.42 3.60 -12.97
N GLU A 44 -5.51 4.22 -12.25
CA GLU A 44 -5.72 4.78 -10.92
C GLU A 44 -6.15 6.24 -11.03
N THR A 45 -7.42 6.47 -11.32
CA THR A 45 -7.99 7.79 -11.62
C THR A 45 -8.80 8.39 -10.47
N ALA A 46 -8.94 7.69 -9.36
CA ALA A 46 -9.65 8.19 -8.19
C ALA A 46 -8.81 9.24 -7.42
N GLU A 47 -9.49 10.09 -6.69
CA GLU A 47 -8.88 11.13 -5.86
C GLU A 47 -8.47 10.61 -4.47
N THR A 48 -8.83 9.38 -4.13
CA THR A 48 -8.56 8.75 -2.83
C THR A 48 -7.92 7.38 -2.99
N LEU A 49 -7.19 6.94 -1.97
CA LEU A 49 -6.60 5.60 -1.93
C LEU A 49 -7.69 4.52 -1.95
N GLU A 50 -8.76 4.71 -1.21
CA GLU A 50 -9.93 3.82 -1.19
C GLU A 50 -10.55 3.70 -2.58
N GLY A 51 -10.68 4.81 -3.28
CA GLY A 51 -11.22 4.86 -4.63
C GLY A 51 -10.37 4.10 -5.63
N ASN A 52 -9.07 4.25 -5.59
CA ASN A 52 -8.15 3.50 -6.46
C ASN A 52 -8.15 2.01 -6.13
N ALA A 53 -8.15 1.64 -4.86
CA ALA A 53 -8.27 0.24 -4.44
C ALA A 53 -9.58 -0.39 -4.97
N LEU A 54 -10.70 0.33 -4.86
CA LEU A 54 -12.00 -0.11 -5.37
C LEU A 54 -12.03 -0.20 -6.90
N LEU A 55 -11.43 0.74 -7.63
CA LEU A 55 -11.32 0.67 -9.09
C LEU A 55 -10.63 -0.63 -9.52
N LYS A 56 -9.53 -0.97 -8.87
CA LYS A 56 -8.78 -2.20 -9.18
C LYS A 56 -9.57 -3.47 -8.86
N SER A 57 -10.14 -3.58 -7.67
CA SER A 57 -10.93 -4.76 -7.28
C SER A 57 -12.21 -4.89 -8.12
N SER A 58 -12.89 -3.78 -8.40
CA SER A 58 -14.09 -3.78 -9.25
C SER A 58 -13.79 -4.22 -10.68
N PHE A 59 -12.65 -3.80 -11.24
CA PHE A 59 -12.22 -4.24 -12.57
C PHE A 59 -12.03 -5.76 -12.62
N ILE A 60 -11.33 -6.33 -11.64
CA ILE A 60 -11.10 -7.77 -11.55
C ILE A 60 -12.42 -8.52 -11.41
N TYR A 61 -13.27 -8.10 -10.48
CA TYR A 61 -14.55 -8.75 -10.23
C TYR A 61 -15.46 -8.74 -11.46
N ARG A 62 -15.57 -7.60 -12.15
CA ARG A 62 -16.45 -7.47 -13.35
C ARG A 62 -15.97 -8.28 -14.53
N ASN A 63 -14.66 -8.37 -14.74
CA ASN A 63 -14.11 -9.04 -15.93
C ASN A 63 -13.87 -10.53 -15.71
N TYR A 64 -13.61 -10.98 -14.50
CA TYR A 64 -13.23 -12.37 -14.20
C TYR A 64 -14.24 -13.10 -13.33
N GLN A 65 -15.20 -12.40 -12.72
CA GLN A 65 -16.24 -12.97 -11.85
C GLN A 65 -15.64 -13.76 -10.67
N LEU A 66 -14.51 -13.29 -10.14
CA LEU A 66 -13.79 -13.88 -9.02
C LEU A 66 -13.80 -12.93 -7.82
N ASP A 67 -13.93 -13.48 -6.63
CA ASP A 67 -13.67 -12.76 -5.40
C ASP A 67 -12.24 -12.21 -5.44
N CYS A 68 -12.04 -10.97 -5.03
CA CYS A 68 -10.75 -10.32 -5.19
C CYS A 68 -10.52 -9.22 -4.18
N PHE A 69 -9.26 -8.91 -3.97
CA PHE A 69 -8.84 -7.73 -3.23
C PHE A 69 -7.77 -6.95 -3.99
N ALA A 70 -7.75 -5.66 -3.75
CA ALA A 70 -6.74 -4.76 -4.29
C ALA A 70 -6.41 -3.70 -3.26
N ASP A 71 -5.19 -3.19 -3.30
CA ASP A 71 -4.75 -2.15 -2.39
C ASP A 71 -4.24 -0.91 -3.13
N ASP A 72 -4.31 0.22 -2.46
CA ASP A 72 -3.58 1.41 -2.82
C ASP A 72 -2.92 2.01 -1.58
N THR A 73 -1.75 2.60 -1.75
CA THR A 73 -0.92 3.09 -0.66
C THR A 73 -0.39 4.47 -0.98
N GLY A 74 -0.41 5.34 0.01
CA GLY A 74 0.14 6.68 -0.11
C GLY A 74 0.78 7.19 1.16
N LEU A 75 1.66 8.17 0.98
CA LEU A 75 2.21 9.01 2.03
C LEU A 75 1.37 10.29 2.09
N GLU A 76 0.89 10.62 3.26
CA GLU A 76 0.10 11.83 3.51
C GLU A 76 0.84 12.72 4.50
N VAL A 77 1.17 13.94 4.08
CA VAL A 77 1.91 14.92 4.89
C VAL A 77 0.98 16.04 5.34
N GLU A 78 0.86 16.24 6.64
CA GLU A 78 -0.10 17.18 7.22
C GLU A 78 0.13 18.63 6.73
N ALA A 79 1.37 19.10 6.72
CA ALA A 79 1.71 20.46 6.28
C ALA A 79 1.48 20.71 4.78
N LEU A 80 1.23 19.65 3.99
CA LEU A 80 0.93 19.71 2.57
C LEU A 80 -0.52 19.29 2.25
N ASN A 81 -1.41 19.39 3.25
CA ASN A 81 -2.83 19.04 3.13
C ASN A 81 -3.07 17.60 2.61
N GLY A 82 -2.24 16.66 3.05
CA GLY A 82 -2.33 15.26 2.68
C GLY A 82 -1.55 14.85 1.41
N ALA A 83 -0.92 15.79 0.73
CA ALA A 83 -0.02 15.45 -0.38
C ALA A 83 1.24 14.70 0.13
N PRO A 84 1.84 13.79 -0.65
CA PRO A 84 1.51 13.37 -2.01
C PRO A 84 0.24 12.52 -2.17
N GLY A 85 -0.25 11.81 -1.13
CA GLY A 85 -1.47 11.02 -1.18
C GLY A 85 -1.47 9.99 -2.31
N VAL A 86 -2.49 10.01 -3.16
CA VAL A 86 -2.62 9.11 -4.32
C VAL A 86 -1.51 9.29 -5.37
N TYR A 87 -0.80 10.40 -5.34
CA TYR A 87 0.31 10.70 -6.24
C TYR A 87 1.67 10.28 -5.70
N SER A 88 1.72 9.55 -4.59
CA SER A 88 2.98 9.22 -3.89
C SER A 88 4.01 8.55 -4.79
N ALA A 89 3.62 7.63 -5.66
CA ALA A 89 4.53 6.93 -6.56
C ALA A 89 5.02 7.81 -7.74
N ARG A 90 4.28 8.86 -8.11
CA ARG A 90 4.53 9.75 -9.25
C ARG A 90 4.54 11.23 -8.87
N TYR A 91 4.99 11.55 -7.68
CA TYR A 91 4.91 12.89 -7.11
C TYR A 91 5.80 13.90 -7.83
N ALA A 92 7.00 13.51 -8.22
CA ALA A 92 7.81 14.30 -9.12
C ALA A 92 7.30 14.14 -10.56
N GLU A 93 7.21 15.25 -11.28
CA GLU A 93 6.85 15.24 -12.69
C GLU A 93 7.95 14.56 -13.52
N GLY A 94 7.57 13.72 -14.48
CA GLY A 94 8.49 13.00 -15.34
C GLY A 94 7.99 11.60 -15.71
N GLU A 95 8.68 10.94 -16.62
CA GLU A 95 8.42 9.55 -16.98
C GLU A 95 8.99 8.61 -15.92
N GLY A 96 8.14 7.78 -15.33
CA GLY A 96 8.52 6.69 -14.42
C GLY A 96 8.35 7.01 -12.93
N HIS A 97 8.57 5.98 -12.12
CA HIS A 97 8.50 6.02 -10.66
C HIS A 97 9.89 6.30 -10.06
N ASP A 98 10.37 7.54 -10.15
CA ASP A 98 11.66 7.93 -9.59
C ASP A 98 11.53 8.31 -8.10
N ALA A 99 11.81 7.35 -7.23
CA ALA A 99 11.76 7.55 -5.78
C ALA A 99 12.69 8.68 -5.28
N GLN A 100 13.85 8.84 -5.91
CA GLN A 100 14.79 9.90 -5.54
C GLN A 100 14.24 11.29 -5.91
N ALA A 101 13.64 11.42 -7.09
CA ALA A 101 13.00 12.66 -7.51
C ALA A 101 11.78 12.98 -6.63
N ASN A 102 10.97 11.98 -6.27
CA ASN A 102 9.82 12.15 -5.39
C ASN A 102 10.24 12.63 -4.00
N MET A 103 11.30 12.03 -3.42
CA MET A 103 11.83 12.49 -2.13
C MET A 103 12.39 13.90 -2.19
N ARG A 104 13.15 14.25 -3.24
CA ARG A 104 13.69 15.62 -3.42
C ARG A 104 12.57 16.65 -3.48
N LYS A 105 11.52 16.38 -4.26
CA LYS A 105 10.35 17.27 -4.35
C LYS A 105 9.70 17.44 -2.98
N LEU A 106 9.43 16.36 -2.27
CA LEU A 106 8.81 16.41 -0.95
C LEU A 106 9.65 17.21 0.05
N LEU A 107 10.95 16.96 0.12
CA LEU A 107 11.85 17.71 1.01
C LEU A 107 11.90 19.19 0.65
N HIS A 108 11.90 19.53 -0.63
CA HIS A 108 11.85 20.93 -1.08
C HIS A 108 10.56 21.63 -0.64
N GLU A 109 9.42 20.99 -0.80
CA GLU A 109 8.12 21.55 -0.39
C GLU A 109 7.97 21.69 1.13
N LEU A 110 8.76 20.94 1.90
CA LEU A 110 8.82 21.03 3.36
C LEU A 110 9.91 21.98 3.88
N GLU A 111 10.66 22.63 3.00
CA GLU A 111 11.64 23.65 3.41
C GLU A 111 10.94 24.79 4.16
N GLY A 112 11.50 25.15 5.34
CA GLY A 112 10.96 26.20 6.21
C GLY A 112 9.69 25.82 6.97
N LYS A 113 9.19 24.61 6.83
CA LYS A 113 8.03 24.10 7.58
C LYS A 113 8.50 23.35 8.84
N GLU A 114 7.98 23.74 9.98
CA GLU A 114 8.25 23.08 11.26
C GLU A 114 7.41 21.82 11.45
N ASN A 115 6.15 21.85 11.01
CA ASN A 115 5.28 20.69 11.04
C ASN A 115 5.70 19.70 9.95
N ARG A 116 6.25 18.59 10.39
CA ARG A 116 6.72 17.50 9.52
C ARG A 116 5.95 16.20 9.73
N LYS A 117 4.82 16.28 10.42
CA LYS A 117 3.94 15.12 10.66
C LYS A 117 3.44 14.51 9.35
N ALA A 118 3.53 13.22 9.28
CA ALA A 118 3.11 12.45 8.12
C ALA A 118 2.60 11.09 8.56
N GLN A 119 1.92 10.43 7.64
CA GLN A 119 1.51 9.03 7.81
C GLN A 119 1.58 8.29 6.50
N PHE A 120 1.95 7.03 6.56
CA PHE A 120 1.65 6.10 5.47
C PHE A 120 0.29 5.47 5.72
N ARG A 121 -0.48 5.34 4.65
CA ARG A 121 -1.79 4.70 4.70
C ARG A 121 -1.96 3.73 3.53
N THR A 122 -2.49 2.54 3.83
CA THR A 122 -2.91 1.55 2.83
C THR A 122 -4.41 1.35 2.98
N ALA A 123 -5.12 1.40 1.87
CA ALA A 123 -6.51 0.99 1.76
C ALA A 123 -6.58 -0.31 0.95
N ILE A 124 -7.27 -1.33 1.48
CA ILE A 124 -7.55 -2.59 0.79
C ILE A 124 -9.05 -2.67 0.53
N SER A 125 -9.42 -2.80 -0.74
CA SER A 125 -10.78 -3.11 -1.17
C SER A 125 -10.91 -4.61 -1.41
N LEU A 126 -11.84 -5.26 -0.72
CA LEU A 126 -12.21 -6.67 -0.91
C LEU A 126 -13.60 -6.73 -1.53
N ILE A 127 -13.76 -7.51 -2.59
CA ILE A 127 -15.07 -7.90 -3.12
C ILE A 127 -15.22 -9.40 -2.86
N LEU A 128 -16.22 -9.75 -2.05
CA LEU A 128 -16.50 -11.10 -1.61
C LEU A 128 -17.99 -11.39 -1.79
N ASP A 129 -18.33 -12.39 -2.60
CA ASP A 129 -19.73 -12.71 -2.93
C ASP A 129 -20.52 -11.48 -3.43
N GLY A 130 -19.88 -10.60 -4.21
CA GLY A 130 -20.47 -9.37 -4.74
C GLY A 130 -20.61 -8.22 -3.73
N LYS A 131 -20.14 -8.39 -2.50
CA LYS A 131 -20.14 -7.35 -1.46
C LYS A 131 -18.78 -6.72 -1.32
N GLU A 132 -18.78 -5.41 -1.15
CA GLU A 132 -17.56 -4.60 -0.98
C GLU A 132 -17.23 -4.42 0.50
N TYR A 133 -15.95 -4.58 0.84
CA TYR A 133 -15.40 -4.34 2.17
C TYR A 133 -14.12 -3.52 2.04
N LEU A 134 -13.86 -2.68 3.03
CA LEU A 134 -12.68 -1.83 3.06
C LEU A 134 -11.89 -2.09 4.35
N PHE A 135 -10.58 -2.24 4.21
CA PHE A 135 -9.64 -2.36 5.32
C PHE A 135 -8.56 -1.29 5.18
N GLU A 136 -8.13 -0.77 6.29
CA GLU A 136 -7.18 0.33 6.33
C GLU A 136 -6.09 0.07 7.36
N GLY A 137 -4.86 0.34 6.97
CA GLY A 137 -3.70 0.36 7.85
C GLY A 137 -3.02 1.71 7.79
N VAL A 138 -2.67 2.27 8.93
CA VAL A 138 -2.02 3.57 9.08
C VAL A 138 -0.84 3.45 10.00
N ILE A 139 0.29 4.02 9.61
CA ILE A 139 1.41 4.27 10.51
C ILE A 139 1.77 5.75 10.49
N LYS A 140 1.74 6.35 11.67
CA LYS A 140 2.09 7.76 11.87
C LYS A 140 3.58 7.91 12.08
N GLY A 141 4.10 9.08 11.73
CA GLY A 141 5.49 9.43 11.87
C GLY A 141 5.77 10.86 11.44
N GLU A 142 6.99 11.10 11.04
CA GLU A 142 7.43 12.40 10.54
C GLU A 142 8.41 12.26 9.38
N ILE A 143 8.46 13.28 8.54
CA ILE A 143 9.45 13.41 7.47
C ILE A 143 10.69 14.11 8.04
N ILE A 144 11.82 13.44 8.05
CA ILE A 144 13.09 14.00 8.46
C ILE A 144 13.70 14.87 7.36
N LYS A 145 14.69 15.71 7.72
CA LYS A 145 15.26 16.69 6.78
C LYS A 145 16.25 16.10 5.79
N GLU A 146 16.90 15.00 6.16
CA GLU A 146 17.93 14.34 5.35
C GLU A 146 17.67 12.84 5.29
N LYS A 147 18.02 12.22 4.16
CA LYS A 147 17.88 10.77 4.00
C LYS A 147 18.79 10.02 4.98
N ARG A 148 18.25 8.98 5.60
CA ARG A 148 18.99 8.02 6.43
C ARG A 148 18.60 6.59 6.09
N GLY A 149 19.60 5.76 5.86
CA GLY A 149 19.44 4.35 5.49
C GLY A 149 19.32 4.12 3.99
N ASP A 150 19.64 2.92 3.56
CA ASP A 150 19.73 2.52 2.15
C ASP A 150 18.75 1.40 1.78
N SER A 151 18.04 0.84 2.75
CA SER A 151 17.07 -0.24 2.50
C SER A 151 15.67 0.30 2.22
N GLY A 152 14.78 -0.59 1.74
CA GLY A 152 13.40 -0.24 1.44
C GLY A 152 13.22 0.44 0.08
N PHE A 153 12.11 1.14 -0.08
CA PHE A 153 11.73 1.80 -1.32
C PHE A 153 10.93 3.09 -1.05
N GLY A 154 10.74 3.88 -2.09
CA GLY A 154 9.93 5.10 -2.02
C GLY A 154 10.49 6.12 -1.02
N TYR A 155 9.67 6.50 -0.06
CA TYR A 155 10.01 7.51 0.94
C TYR A 155 10.63 6.94 2.23
N ASP A 156 10.95 5.66 2.28
CA ASP A 156 11.49 5.00 3.47
C ASP A 156 12.71 5.68 4.09
N PRO A 157 13.66 6.22 3.30
CA PRO A 157 14.83 6.93 3.85
C PRO A 157 14.53 8.24 4.56
N ILE A 158 13.35 8.82 4.39
CA ILE A 158 12.97 10.11 5.00
C ILE A 158 11.78 10.00 5.94
N PHE A 159 11.17 8.83 6.10
CA PHE A 159 10.07 8.60 7.02
C PHE A 159 10.54 7.92 8.31
N LYS A 160 10.38 8.61 9.42
CA LYS A 160 10.65 8.10 10.76
C LYS A 160 9.33 7.78 11.45
N PRO A 161 9.00 6.49 11.67
CA PRO A 161 7.76 6.12 12.33
C PRO A 161 7.72 6.54 13.78
N GLU A 162 6.54 6.84 14.28
CA GLU A 162 6.32 7.20 15.68
C GLU A 162 6.78 6.07 16.62
N GLY A 163 7.48 6.46 17.68
CA GLY A 163 8.06 5.50 18.64
C GLY A 163 9.43 4.93 18.25
N TYR A 164 9.98 5.36 17.12
CA TYR A 164 11.31 4.96 16.65
C TYR A 164 12.19 6.19 16.42
N GLU A 165 13.49 6.04 16.64
CA GLU A 165 14.50 7.05 16.31
C GLU A 165 15.09 6.85 14.90
N GLN A 166 14.79 5.75 14.27
CA GLN A 166 15.28 5.31 12.97
C GLN A 166 14.21 5.48 11.90
N THR A 167 14.65 5.72 10.65
CA THR A 167 13.76 5.68 9.48
C THR A 167 13.38 4.25 9.11
N PHE A 168 12.36 4.08 8.29
CA PHE A 168 12.03 2.76 7.73
C PHE A 168 13.20 2.13 6.99
N ALA A 169 14.00 2.94 6.28
CA ALA A 169 15.21 2.45 5.61
C ALA A 169 16.29 1.96 6.59
N GLU A 170 16.43 2.58 7.75
CA GLU A 170 17.36 2.14 8.79
C GLU A 170 16.86 0.93 9.57
N LEU A 171 15.54 0.82 9.81
CA LEU A 171 14.93 -0.30 10.52
C LEU A 171 15.01 -1.61 9.75
N GLY A 172 15.04 -1.53 8.43
CA GLY A 172 15.09 -2.69 7.56
C GLY A 172 13.74 -3.37 7.32
N ASN A 173 13.71 -4.27 6.36
CA ASN A 173 12.48 -4.90 5.88
C ASN A 173 11.81 -5.80 6.93
N GLU A 174 12.57 -6.49 7.76
CA GLU A 174 12.02 -7.39 8.77
C GLU A 174 11.13 -6.65 9.78
N ILE A 175 11.60 -5.51 10.31
CA ILE A 175 10.83 -4.70 11.26
C ILE A 175 9.68 -4.00 10.52
N LYS A 176 9.96 -3.40 9.36
CA LYS A 176 8.96 -2.73 8.55
C LYS A 176 7.78 -3.64 8.20
N ASN A 177 8.03 -4.89 7.85
CA ASN A 177 6.99 -5.86 7.51
C ASN A 177 6.07 -6.20 8.71
N LYS A 178 6.53 -6.00 9.93
CA LYS A 178 5.72 -6.23 11.14
C LYS A 178 4.88 -5.02 11.54
N ILE A 179 5.36 -3.80 11.31
CA ILE A 179 4.75 -2.57 11.85
C ILE A 179 4.14 -1.68 10.77
N SER A 180 4.37 -1.95 9.50
CA SER A 180 3.96 -1.06 8.42
C SER A 180 2.43 -0.93 8.30
N HIS A 181 2.00 0.20 7.73
CA HIS A 181 0.63 0.46 7.31
C HIS A 181 0.00 -0.70 6.54
N ARG A 182 0.77 -1.30 5.67
CA ARG A 182 0.33 -2.41 4.81
C ARG A 182 0.20 -3.72 5.60
N ALA A 183 1.13 -4.01 6.51
CA ALA A 183 1.02 -5.15 7.41
C ALA A 183 -0.25 -5.06 8.26
N LEU A 184 -0.56 -3.88 8.78
CA LEU A 184 -1.79 -3.62 9.55
C LEU A 184 -3.06 -3.82 8.71
N ALA A 185 -3.09 -3.35 7.47
CA ALA A 185 -4.23 -3.52 6.58
C ALA A 185 -4.44 -5.00 6.20
N VAL A 186 -3.36 -5.71 5.86
CA VAL A 186 -3.40 -7.15 5.54
C VAL A 186 -3.86 -7.98 6.73
N GLN A 187 -3.41 -7.65 7.94
CA GLN A 187 -3.86 -8.34 9.14
C GLN A 187 -5.38 -8.25 9.30
N LYS A 188 -5.95 -7.06 9.14
CA LYS A 188 -7.41 -6.85 9.20
C LYS A 188 -8.16 -7.64 8.14
N LEU A 189 -7.64 -7.68 6.91
CA LEU A 189 -8.19 -8.50 5.82
C LEU A 189 -8.21 -9.99 6.23
N CYS A 190 -7.09 -10.50 6.71
CA CYS A 190 -6.97 -11.91 7.11
C CYS A 190 -7.88 -12.26 8.28
N GLU A 191 -7.99 -11.41 9.29
CA GLU A 191 -8.90 -11.59 10.43
C GLU A 191 -10.37 -11.64 9.97
N PHE A 192 -10.74 -10.84 8.99
CA PHE A 192 -12.08 -10.88 8.40
C PHE A 192 -12.34 -12.17 7.64
N LEU A 193 -11.40 -12.64 6.84
CA LEU A 193 -11.54 -13.85 6.02
C LEU A 193 -11.51 -15.16 6.85
N GLN A 194 -11.01 -15.10 8.09
CA GLN A 194 -10.97 -16.25 9.00
C GLN A 194 -12.28 -16.47 9.76
N ARG A 195 -13.20 -15.50 9.75
CA ARG A 195 -14.52 -15.58 10.39
C ARG A 195 -15.48 -16.44 9.56
#